data_09ad2738890dbc84bb8ceb3327a20cc9
#
_entry.id   09ad2738890dbc84bb8ceb3327a20cc9
#
_cell.length_a   1.000
_cell.length_b   1.000
_cell.length_c   1.000
_cell.angle_alpha   90.00
_cell.angle_beta   90.00
_cell.angle_gamma   90.00
#
_symmetry.space_group_name_H-M   'P 1'
#
loop_
_entity.id
_entity.type
_entity.pdbx_description
1 polymer ?
#
loop_
_entity_poly.entity_id
_entity_poly.type
_entity_poly.pdbx_seq_one_letter_code
_entity_poly.pdbx_strand_id
1 'polypeptide(L)'
;MERVCFTFDIYDGKVAEYEKRHDEIWPELVVALKECGFTNYTIFRRGLTAVGYLEAVPNKATAFEKLGKYEVNGKWAKWFEDIIVNLADSQGNLIELKEIWHLAE
;
A
#
# COMPACT_ATOMS: atom_id res chain seq x y z
N MET A 1 8.91 14.68 4.58
CA MET A 1 7.74 13.84 4.26
C MET A 1 7.62 13.71 2.76
N GLU A 2 7.36 12.51 2.27
CA GLU A 2 7.20 12.25 0.84
C GLU A 2 5.81 11.64 0.60
N ARG A 3 5.06 12.22 -0.37
CA ARG A 3 3.78 11.67 -0.78
C ARG A 3 4.00 10.61 -1.85
N VAL A 4 3.32 9.48 -1.71
CA VAL A 4 3.40 8.37 -2.65
C VAL A 4 1.99 7.95 -3.04
N CYS A 5 1.74 7.84 -4.34
CA CYS A 5 0.49 7.32 -4.85
C CYS A 5 0.80 6.19 -5.82
N PHE A 6 0.10 5.08 -5.70
CA PHE A 6 0.35 3.91 -6.52
C PHE A 6 -0.96 3.22 -6.88
N THR A 7 -0.91 2.39 -7.90
CA THR A 7 -2.09 1.67 -8.38
C THR A 7 -1.81 0.18 -8.47
N PHE A 8 -2.85 -0.61 -8.32
CA PHE A 8 -2.81 -2.06 -8.51
C PHE A 8 -4.22 -2.54 -8.87
N ASP A 9 -4.32 -3.81 -9.25
CA ASP A 9 -5.60 -4.40 -9.60
C ASP A 9 -5.97 -5.50 -8.62
N ILE A 10 -7.27 -5.79 -8.55
CA ILE A 10 -7.84 -6.85 -7.72
C ILE A 10 -8.41 -7.89 -8.69
N TYR A 11 -8.15 -9.17 -8.44
CA TYR A 11 -8.72 -10.24 -9.25
C TYR A 11 -10.24 -10.18 -9.23
N ASP A 12 -10.85 -10.48 -10.38
CA ASP A 12 -12.31 -10.53 -10.49
C ASP A 12 -12.88 -11.52 -9.47
N GLY A 13 -13.97 -11.11 -8.82
CA GLY A 13 -14.59 -11.91 -7.77
C GLY A 13 -13.95 -11.79 -6.40
N LYS A 14 -12.89 -11.00 -6.24
CA LYS A 14 -12.14 -10.86 -4.98
C LYS A 14 -12.32 -9.52 -4.28
N VAL A 15 -13.13 -8.63 -4.83
CA VAL A 15 -13.31 -7.28 -4.26
C VAL A 15 -13.87 -7.33 -2.84
N ALA A 16 -14.90 -8.13 -2.61
CA ALA A 16 -15.52 -8.22 -1.28
C ALA A 16 -14.53 -8.74 -0.24
N GLU A 17 -13.72 -9.75 -0.59
CA GLU A 17 -12.71 -10.30 0.30
C GLU A 17 -11.58 -9.31 0.56
N TYR A 18 -11.18 -8.55 -0.47
CA TYR A 18 -10.19 -7.48 -0.32
C TYR A 18 -10.64 -6.44 0.71
N GLU A 19 -11.88 -5.95 0.58
CA GLU A 19 -12.42 -4.96 1.50
C GLU A 19 -12.57 -5.51 2.91
N LYS A 20 -13.05 -6.75 3.05
CA LYS A 20 -13.20 -7.41 4.34
C LYS A 20 -11.86 -7.52 5.08
N ARG A 21 -10.81 -7.96 4.38
CA ARG A 21 -9.49 -8.10 5.00
C ARG A 21 -8.92 -6.76 5.46
N HIS A 22 -9.21 -5.68 4.74
CA HIS A 22 -8.78 -4.34 5.17
C HIS A 22 -9.60 -3.81 6.34
N ASP A 23 -10.89 -4.11 6.39
CA ASP A 23 -11.72 -3.77 7.55
C ASP A 23 -11.22 -4.48 8.81
N GLU A 24 -10.65 -5.65 8.64
CA GLU A 24 -10.11 -6.49 9.71
C GLU A 24 -8.57 -6.44 9.73
N ILE A 25 -7.98 -5.32 9.33
CA ILE A 25 -6.52 -5.18 9.27
C ILE A 25 -5.85 -5.56 10.60
N TRP A 26 -4.76 -6.28 10.50
CA TRP A 26 -4.03 -6.74 11.69
C TRP A 26 -3.46 -5.56 12.48
N PRO A 27 -3.76 -5.47 13.79
CA PRO A 27 -3.20 -4.40 14.63
C PRO A 27 -1.67 -4.33 14.56
N GLU A 28 -1.00 -5.47 14.49
CA GLU A 28 0.47 -5.53 14.38
C GLU A 28 0.97 -4.84 13.11
N LEU A 29 0.23 -4.97 12.00
CA LEU A 29 0.62 -4.32 10.76
C LEU A 29 0.45 -2.81 10.87
N VAL A 30 -0.62 -2.34 11.49
CA VAL A 30 -0.84 -0.91 11.71
C VAL A 30 0.29 -0.30 12.55
N VAL A 31 0.69 -0.99 13.61
CA VAL A 31 1.83 -0.55 14.44
C VAL A 31 3.11 -0.51 13.63
N ALA A 32 3.39 -1.55 12.84
CA ALA A 32 4.59 -1.60 12.00
C ALA A 32 4.62 -0.45 10.99
N LEU A 33 3.51 -0.17 10.34
CA LEU A 33 3.42 0.94 9.38
C LEU A 33 3.75 2.28 10.04
N LYS A 34 3.18 2.54 11.22
CA LYS A 34 3.44 3.79 11.95
C LYS A 34 4.90 3.89 12.38
N GLU A 35 5.47 2.80 12.89
CA GLU A 35 6.87 2.78 13.32
C GLU A 35 7.85 3.00 12.17
N CYS A 36 7.48 2.58 10.96
CA CYS A 36 8.31 2.80 9.78
C CYS A 36 8.23 4.22 9.22
N GLY A 37 7.28 5.02 9.67
CA GLY A 37 7.13 6.40 9.24
C GLY A 37 6.00 6.64 8.25
N PHE A 38 5.10 5.67 8.06
CA PHE A 38 3.93 5.84 7.21
C PHE A 38 2.78 6.50 7.97
N THR A 39 2.11 7.42 7.30
CA THR A 39 0.94 8.12 7.84
C THR A 39 -0.03 8.46 6.70
N ASN A 40 -1.27 8.71 7.05
CA ASN A 40 -2.32 9.04 6.09
C ASN A 40 -2.43 8.06 4.93
N TYR A 41 -2.17 6.79 5.20
CA TYR A 41 -2.27 5.73 4.22
C TYR A 41 -3.75 5.46 3.93
N THR A 42 -4.14 5.72 2.69
CA THR A 42 -5.53 5.65 2.26
C THR A 42 -5.62 4.87 0.96
N ILE A 43 -6.63 4.02 0.84
CA ILE A 43 -6.85 3.23 -0.37
C ILE A 43 -8.20 3.58 -0.95
N PHE A 44 -8.23 3.88 -2.24
CA PHE A 44 -9.44 4.13 -3.01
C PHE A 44 -9.59 3.03 -4.05
N ARG A 45 -10.81 2.73 -4.45
CA ARG A 45 -11.09 1.70 -5.44
C ARG A 45 -12.19 2.14 -6.40
N ARG A 46 -12.01 1.76 -7.66
CA ARG A 46 -13.07 1.84 -8.66
C ARG A 46 -13.03 0.56 -9.50
N GLY A 47 -14.11 -0.24 -9.45
CA GLY A 47 -14.12 -1.54 -10.11
C GLY A 47 -13.04 -2.46 -9.55
N LEU A 48 -12.21 -2.99 -10.43
CA LEU A 48 -11.10 -3.86 -10.05
C LEU A 48 -9.77 -3.11 -9.88
N THR A 49 -9.79 -1.78 -9.98
CA THR A 49 -8.60 -0.96 -9.84
C THR A 49 -8.59 -0.26 -8.49
N ALA A 50 -7.49 -0.38 -7.78
CA ALA A 50 -7.29 0.31 -6.51
C ALA A 50 -6.16 1.32 -6.64
N VAL A 51 -6.25 2.40 -5.86
CA VAL A 51 -5.23 3.45 -5.78
C VAL A 51 -4.90 3.63 -4.31
N GLY A 52 -3.62 3.51 -3.98
CA GLY A 52 -3.12 3.75 -2.63
C GLY A 52 -2.42 5.10 -2.56
N TYR A 53 -2.69 5.85 -1.49
CA TYR A 53 -1.99 7.08 -1.17
C TYR A 53 -1.40 6.95 0.23
N LEU A 54 -0.16 7.37 0.38
CA LEU A 54 0.47 7.41 1.69
C LEU A 54 1.48 8.55 1.78
N GLU A 55 1.83 8.88 3.00
CA GLU A 55 2.90 9.82 3.30
C GLU A 55 3.97 9.09 4.07
N ALA A 56 5.23 9.29 3.70
CA ALA A 56 6.36 8.57 4.27
C ALA A 56 7.38 9.55 4.88
N VAL A 57 7.82 9.27 6.10
CA VAL A 57 8.79 10.08 6.82
C VAL A 57 10.00 9.21 7.17
N PRO A 58 11.22 9.65 6.92
CA PRO A 58 11.62 10.91 6.29
C PRO A 58 11.38 10.93 4.78
N ASN A 59 11.35 9.75 4.13
CA ASN A 59 11.08 9.57 2.71
C ASN A 59 10.64 8.14 2.45
N LYS A 60 10.17 7.87 1.22
CA LYS A 60 9.65 6.54 0.87
C LYS A 60 10.72 5.46 0.91
N ALA A 61 11.92 5.76 0.42
CA ALA A 61 12.98 4.76 0.37
C ALA A 61 13.32 4.23 1.76
N THR A 62 13.47 5.13 2.74
CA THR A 62 13.77 4.75 4.11
C THR A 62 12.61 4.01 4.76
N ALA A 63 11.39 4.51 4.58
CA ALA A 63 10.21 3.91 5.19
C ALA A 63 9.96 2.49 4.65
N PHE A 64 10.03 2.29 3.34
CA PHE A 64 9.83 0.96 2.74
C PHE A 64 10.97 0.00 3.10
N GLU A 65 12.20 0.49 3.23
CA GLU A 65 13.30 -0.36 3.68
C GLU A 65 13.05 -0.88 5.10
N LYS A 66 12.61 -0.02 6.00
CA LYS A 66 12.26 -0.42 7.37
C LYS A 66 11.11 -1.43 7.37
N LEU A 67 10.06 -1.16 6.60
CA LEU A 67 8.90 -2.04 6.53
C LEU A 67 9.27 -3.43 6.02
N GLY A 68 10.18 -3.53 5.08
CA GLY A 68 10.66 -4.80 4.54
C GLY A 68 11.32 -5.71 5.58
N LYS A 69 11.74 -5.17 6.72
CA LYS A 69 12.34 -5.94 7.81
C LYS A 69 11.32 -6.50 8.80
N TYR A 70 10.06 -6.10 8.68
CA TYR A 70 8.99 -6.57 9.57
C TYR A 70 8.37 -7.85 9.01
N GLU A 71 8.40 -8.90 9.80
CA GLU A 71 7.83 -10.18 9.41
C GLU A 71 6.33 -10.09 9.10
N VAL A 72 5.60 -9.28 9.87
CA VAL A 72 4.16 -9.10 9.68
C VAL A 72 3.83 -8.56 8.29
N ASN A 73 4.69 -7.69 7.74
CA ASN A 73 4.49 -7.17 6.39
C ASN A 73 4.58 -8.26 5.33
N GLY A 74 5.56 -9.15 5.45
CA GLY A 74 5.69 -10.29 4.54
C GLY A 74 4.52 -11.25 4.61
N LYS A 75 4.03 -11.52 5.81
CA LYS A 75 2.86 -12.37 6.02
C LYS A 75 1.61 -11.76 5.40
N TRP A 76 1.43 -10.46 5.57
CA TRP A 76 0.29 -9.74 4.98
C TRP A 76 0.33 -9.80 3.45
N ALA A 77 1.49 -9.51 2.86
CA ALA A 77 1.67 -9.55 1.42
C ALA A 77 1.38 -10.95 0.85
N LYS A 78 1.88 -11.98 1.51
CA LYS A 78 1.64 -13.36 1.11
C LYS A 78 0.16 -13.73 1.16
N TRP A 79 -0.54 -13.26 2.18
CA TRP A 79 -1.98 -13.52 2.34
C TRP A 79 -2.80 -12.91 1.21
N PHE A 80 -2.31 -11.84 0.57
CA PHE A 80 -2.99 -11.16 -0.52
C PHE A 80 -2.59 -11.63 -1.92
N GLU A 81 -1.70 -12.61 -2.06
CA GLU A 81 -1.22 -13.07 -3.38
C GLU A 81 -2.34 -13.56 -4.29
N ASP A 82 -3.41 -14.13 -3.74
CA ASP A 82 -4.57 -14.61 -4.51
C ASP A 82 -5.62 -13.54 -4.76
N ILE A 83 -5.42 -12.33 -4.29
CA ILE A 83 -6.40 -11.25 -4.35
C ILE A 83 -5.88 -10.08 -5.18
N ILE A 84 -4.61 -9.72 -5.04
CA ILE A 84 -4.00 -8.57 -5.71
C ILE A 84 -3.16 -9.01 -6.90
N VAL A 85 -3.30 -8.28 -7.99
CA VAL A 85 -2.49 -8.48 -9.20
C VAL A 85 -1.95 -7.12 -9.66
N ASN A 86 -0.82 -7.14 -10.36
CA ASN A 86 -0.19 -5.92 -10.89
C ASN A 86 0.19 -4.90 -9.82
N LEU A 87 0.60 -5.38 -8.62
CA LEU A 87 1.09 -4.50 -7.56
C LEU A 87 2.45 -3.92 -7.90
N ALA A 88 3.26 -4.65 -8.65
CA ALA A 88 4.60 -4.24 -9.03
C ALA A 88 4.79 -4.33 -10.54
N ASP A 89 5.69 -3.50 -11.06
CA ASP A 89 6.10 -3.57 -12.46
C ASP A 89 7.08 -4.73 -12.69
N SER A 90 7.58 -4.85 -13.93
CA SER A 90 8.52 -5.93 -14.31
C SER A 90 9.84 -5.88 -13.54
N GLN A 91 10.15 -4.76 -12.89
CA GLN A 91 11.38 -4.57 -12.11
C GLN A 91 11.14 -4.70 -10.60
N GLY A 92 9.92 -5.08 -10.20
CA GLY A 92 9.56 -5.24 -8.79
C GLY A 92 9.24 -3.95 -8.05
N ASN A 93 9.09 -2.84 -8.75
CA ASN A 93 8.74 -1.56 -8.15
C ASN A 93 7.23 -1.33 -8.16
N LEU A 94 6.71 -0.63 -7.17
CA LEU A 94 5.31 -0.20 -7.17
C LEU A 94 5.01 0.59 -8.44
N ILE A 95 3.79 0.42 -8.95
CA ILE A 95 3.32 1.20 -10.11
C ILE A 95 2.86 2.55 -9.59
N GLU A 96 3.80 3.50 -9.49
CA GLU A 96 3.55 4.80 -8.91
C GLU A 96 2.92 5.76 -9.91
N LEU A 97 2.06 6.62 -9.37
CA LEU A 97 1.49 7.75 -10.10
C LEU A 97 2.31 8.99 -9.77
N LYS A 98 2.68 9.73 -10.82
CA LYS A 98 3.49 10.93 -10.63
C LYS A 98 2.64 12.07 -10.08
N GLU A 99 3.09 12.71 -9.00
CA GLU A 99 2.46 13.93 -8.51
C GLU A 99 2.72 15.07 -9.49
N ILE A 100 1.67 15.66 -10.03
CA ILE A 100 1.80 16.75 -10.99
C ILE A 100 1.39 18.10 -10.41
N TRP A 101 0.67 18.13 -9.31
CA TRP A 101 0.24 19.37 -8.68
C TRP A 101 -0.23 19.09 -7.25
N HIS A 102 0.03 20.04 -6.37
CA HIS A 102 -0.40 19.96 -4.99
C HIS A 102 -0.72 21.37 -4.50
N LEU A 103 -1.92 21.54 -3.93
CA LEU A 103 -2.27 22.80 -3.28
C LEU A 103 -1.68 22.79 -1.87
N ALA A 104 -0.75 23.69 -1.61
CA ALA A 104 -0.20 23.86 -0.27
C ALA A 104 -1.22 24.54 0.65
N GLU A 105 -1.13 24.23 1.94
CA GLU A 105 -1.99 24.83 2.96
C GLU A 105 -1.90 26.35 3.03
#